data_4cee10b54feee95c1c5a4973f9d7f5bb
#
_entry.id   4cee10b54feee95c1c5a4973f9d7f5bb
#
_cell.length_a   1.000
_cell.length_b   1.000
_cell.length_c   1.000
_cell.angle_alpha   90.00
_cell.angle_beta   90.00
_cell.angle_gamma   90.00
#
_symmetry.space_group_name_H-M   'P 1'
#
loop_
_entity.id
_entity.type
_entity.pdbx_description
1 polymer ?
#
loop_
_entity_poly.entity_id
_entity_poly.type
_entity_poly.pdbx_seq_one_letter_code
_entity_poly.pdbx_strand_id
1 'polypeptide(L)' 'MSRIEKVRLAMMVMNTAKIKPETVEEVMAVIEKIIKELKLNN' A
#
# COMPACT_ATOMS: atom_id res chain seq x y z
N MET A 1 1.50 -3.92 14.12
CA MET A 1 2.30 -3.90 12.87
C MET A 1 2.94 -2.54 12.69
N SER A 2 4.22 -2.50 12.39
CA SER A 2 4.93 -1.24 12.21
C SER A 2 4.53 -0.60 10.88
N ARG A 3 4.83 0.71 10.74
CA ARG A 3 4.51 1.38 9.49
C ARG A 3 5.28 0.80 8.32
N ILE A 4 6.54 0.44 8.54
CA ILE A 4 7.35 -0.17 7.48
C ILE A 4 6.73 -1.48 7.02
N GLU A 5 6.26 -2.28 7.94
CA GLU A 5 5.61 -3.54 7.61
C GLU A 5 4.32 -3.35 6.83
N LYS A 6 3.54 -2.34 7.23
CA LYS A 6 2.30 -2.02 6.51
C LYS A 6 2.58 -1.60 5.08
N VAL A 7 3.57 -0.74 4.91
CA VAL A 7 3.94 -0.26 3.58
C VAL A 7 4.45 -1.41 2.72
N ARG A 8 5.27 -2.28 3.29
CA ARG A 8 5.77 -3.45 2.57
C ARG A 8 4.63 -4.33 2.09
N LEU A 9 3.69 -4.62 2.99
CA LEU A 9 2.57 -5.46 2.64
C LEU A 9 1.73 -4.83 1.54
N ALA A 10 1.50 -3.52 1.64
CA ALA A 10 0.76 -2.80 0.61
C ALA A 10 1.46 -2.89 -0.74
N MET A 11 2.80 -2.77 -0.73
CA MET A 11 3.56 -2.87 -1.97
C MET A 11 3.48 -4.27 -2.58
N MET A 12 3.47 -5.28 -1.75
CA MET A 12 3.29 -6.65 -2.23
C MET A 12 1.93 -6.84 -2.88
N VAL A 13 0.89 -6.27 -2.28
CA VAL A 13 -0.44 -6.32 -2.86
C VAL A 13 -0.47 -5.60 -4.21
N MET A 14 0.16 -4.43 -4.28
CA MET A 14 0.23 -3.68 -5.53
C MET A 14 0.92 -4.50 -6.61
N ASN A 15 2.01 -5.14 -6.26
CA ASN A 15 2.76 -5.95 -7.22
C ASN A 15 1.93 -7.13 -7.71
N THR A 16 1.26 -7.81 -6.81
CA THR A 16 0.42 -8.96 -7.16
C THR A 16 -0.75 -8.56 -8.04
N ALA A 17 -1.35 -7.41 -7.74
CA ALA A 17 -2.48 -6.89 -8.52
C ALA A 17 -2.04 -6.15 -9.78
N LYS A 18 -0.73 -6.03 -9.99
CA LYS A 18 -0.15 -5.34 -11.15
C LYS A 18 -0.58 -3.88 -11.21
N ILE A 19 -0.69 -3.26 -10.05
CA ILE A 19 -0.96 -1.83 -9.95
C ILE A 19 0.36 -1.10 -10.12
N LYS A 20 0.43 -0.21 -11.10
CA LYS A 20 1.65 0.53 -11.41
C LYS A 20 1.41 2.02 -11.35
N PRO A 21 1.49 2.63 -10.17
CA PRO A 21 1.32 4.08 -10.06
C PRO A 21 2.40 4.81 -10.83
N GLU A 22 2.04 5.95 -11.39
CA GLU A 22 2.96 6.73 -12.23
C GLU A 22 3.65 7.85 -11.47
N THR A 23 3.12 8.24 -10.34
CA THR A 23 3.70 9.33 -9.54
C THR A 23 3.84 8.90 -8.10
N VAL A 24 4.68 9.63 -7.36
CA VAL A 24 4.85 9.39 -5.93
C VAL A 24 3.53 9.58 -5.19
N GLU A 25 2.77 10.57 -5.59
CA GLU A 25 1.48 10.83 -4.97
C GLU A 25 0.52 9.66 -5.16
N GLU A 26 0.53 9.07 -6.33
CA GLU A 26 -0.31 7.91 -6.59
C GLU A 26 0.15 6.70 -5.79
N VAL A 27 1.46 6.52 -5.67
CA VAL A 27 2.00 5.43 -4.85
C VAL A 27 1.50 5.56 -3.42
N MET A 28 1.61 6.75 -2.85
CA MET A 28 1.19 6.98 -1.48
C MET A 28 -0.32 6.80 -1.32
N ALA A 29 -1.09 7.27 -2.28
CA ALA A 29 -2.54 7.12 -2.23
C ALA A 29 -2.95 5.66 -2.27
N VAL A 30 -2.33 4.87 -3.14
CA VAL A 30 -2.65 3.44 -3.24
C VAL A 30 -2.23 2.70 -1.98
N ILE A 31 -1.06 3.03 -1.44
CA ILE A 31 -0.58 2.39 -0.21
C ILE A 31 -1.55 2.67 0.93
N GLU A 32 -1.97 3.91 1.10
CA GLU A 32 -2.91 4.26 2.18
C GLU A 32 -4.24 3.56 1.99
N LYS A 33 -4.71 3.47 0.76
CA LYS A 33 -5.96 2.79 0.46
C LYS A 33 -5.89 1.31 0.82
N ILE A 34 -4.79 0.66 0.45
CA ILE A 34 -4.62 -0.77 0.75
C ILE A 34 -4.55 -1.00 2.25
N ILE A 35 -3.79 -0.17 2.96
CA ILE A 35 -3.68 -0.28 4.41
C ILE A 35 -5.05 -0.14 5.05
N LYS A 36 -5.84 0.78 4.57
CA LYS A 36 -7.18 1.02 5.10
C LYS A 36 -8.11 -0.16 4.81
N GLU A 37 -8.07 -0.68 3.61
CA GLU A 37 -8.95 -1.78 3.22
C GLU A 37 -8.60 -3.08 3.92
N LEU A 38 -7.32 -3.31 4.18
CA LEU A 38 -6.89 -4.49 4.92
C LEU A 38 -6.96 -4.27 6.43
N LYS A 39 -7.36 -3.08 6.87
CA LYS A 39 -7.51 -2.74 8.28
C LYS A 39 -6.21 -2.95 9.06
N LEU A 40 -5.13 -2.47 8.49
CA LEU A 40 -3.80 -2.60 9.10
C LEU A 40 -3.41 -1.39 9.94
N ASN A 41 -4.35 -0.51 10.23
CA ASN A 41 -4.04 0.77 10.87
C ASN A 41 -4.20 0.77 12.39
N ASN A 42 -3.90 -0.34 13.02
CA ASN A 42 -3.80 -0.38 14.48
C ASN A 42 -2.71 -1.32 14.94
#